data_e43e0d8d20f4fd9ed5998da2355526cb
#
_entry.id   e43e0d8d20f4fd9ed5998da2355526cb
#
_cell.length_a   1.000
_cell.length_b   1.000
_cell.length_c   1.000
_cell.angle_alpha   90.00
_cell.angle_beta   90.00
_cell.angle_gamma   90.00
#
_symmetry.space_group_name_H-M   'P 1'
#
loop_
_entity.id
_entity.type
_entity.pdbx_description
1 polymer ?
#
loop_
_entity_poly.entity_id
_entity_poly.type
_entity_poly.pdbx_seq_one_letter_code
_entity_poly.pdbx_strand_id
1 'polypeptide(L)'
;DLGMSRGLGDVYKRQTKDYEVIIPQIYPNVQSIVAFGGEEADPPEYGKVIVVIKPKNADRLSISEKDAVAKKIRSYSVGAVEPKIMDPSVLYIDLVTYVYFNPNTTRRSQEEIKQIIYRTLETVNASAEFNKFGGKFKYSKLGKVIDDAEPAITSNITKVKMRKNVPISLNQRFNYKICFGNRINAQLDTPTLETNGFKRADGGNRVYYLNDDGLGTIRLYYVTTDGSKQYIGGNWGTIDYTMGEVTINDLVITEVVSSTDNIIQFSVTPESNDIVSLRETYLTLGIDNLVVNVIDDEISSGSNTSGTGVVPESSYS
;
A
#
# COMPACT_ATOMS: atom_id res chain seq x y z
N ASP A 1 13.03 35.98 22.92
CA ASP A 1 12.02 35.57 21.90
C ASP A 1 11.85 34.06 21.71
N LEU A 2 12.59 33.22 22.45
CA LEU A 2 12.43 31.76 22.42
C LEU A 2 11.29 31.22 23.33
N GLY A 3 10.71 32.05 24.17
CA GLY A 3 9.63 31.66 25.09
C GLY A 3 8.23 31.64 24.48
N MET A 4 7.94 32.50 23.49
CA MET A 4 6.62 32.57 22.85
C MET A 4 6.39 31.41 21.86
N SER A 5 7.42 30.94 21.19
CA SER A 5 7.32 29.83 20.21
C SER A 5 6.95 28.48 20.87
N ARG A 6 7.40 28.22 22.12
CA ARG A 6 7.03 27.00 22.84
C ARG A 6 5.59 26.99 23.32
N GLY A 7 5.04 28.13 23.74
CA GLY A 7 3.66 28.21 24.20
C GLY A 7 2.62 28.00 23.10
N LEU A 8 2.85 28.52 21.89
CA LEU A 8 1.96 28.29 20.74
C LEU A 8 1.99 26.82 20.31
N GLY A 9 3.16 26.21 20.22
CA GLY A 9 3.27 24.79 19.85
C GLY A 9 2.56 23.84 20.81
N ASP A 10 2.54 24.14 22.13
CA ASP A 10 1.81 23.36 23.13
C ASP A 10 0.28 23.53 23.04
N VAL A 11 -0.18 24.73 22.68
CA VAL A 11 -1.61 25.00 22.44
C VAL A 11 -2.10 24.25 21.22
N TYR A 12 -1.37 24.28 20.12
CA TYR A 12 -1.70 23.50 18.91
C TYR A 12 -1.73 22.00 19.17
N LYS A 13 -0.77 21.46 19.91
CA LYS A 13 -0.73 20.03 20.27
C LYS A 13 -1.90 19.58 21.14
N ARG A 14 -2.40 20.45 22.03
CA ARG A 14 -3.61 20.15 22.80
C ARG A 14 -4.84 20.16 21.92
N GLN A 15 -4.99 21.16 21.05
CA GLN A 15 -6.15 21.28 20.14
C GLN A 15 -6.21 20.10 19.13
N THR A 16 -5.09 19.63 18.61
CA THR A 16 -5.07 18.49 17.67
C THR A 16 -5.62 17.21 18.29
N LYS A 17 -5.25 16.94 19.56
CA LYS A 17 -5.78 15.79 20.30
C LYS A 17 -7.26 15.90 20.60
N ASP A 18 -7.75 17.11 20.85
CA ASP A 18 -9.17 17.35 21.08
C ASP A 18 -10.00 17.00 19.84
N TYR A 19 -9.52 17.32 18.63
CA TYR A 19 -10.17 16.93 17.38
C TYR A 19 -10.21 15.40 17.20
N GLU A 20 -9.14 14.68 17.55
CA GLU A 20 -9.10 13.22 17.47
C GLU A 20 -10.14 12.54 18.39
N VAL A 21 -10.51 13.20 19.50
CA VAL A 21 -11.53 12.71 20.44
C VAL A 21 -12.94 13.13 20.04
N ILE A 22 -13.13 14.36 19.57
CA ILE A 22 -14.44 14.93 19.24
C ILE A 22 -15.00 14.36 17.94
N ILE A 23 -14.16 14.20 16.90
CA ILE A 23 -14.63 13.81 15.57
C ILE A 23 -15.33 12.45 15.56
N PRO A 24 -14.85 11.39 16.21
CA PRO A 24 -15.58 10.12 16.28
C PRO A 24 -16.96 10.24 16.93
N GLN A 25 -17.19 11.23 17.79
CA GLN A 25 -18.49 11.46 18.42
C GLN A 25 -19.48 12.13 17.45
N ILE A 26 -19.00 13.03 16.59
CA ILE A 26 -19.83 13.77 15.62
C ILE A 26 -19.98 13.06 14.28
N TYR A 27 -19.06 12.14 13.95
CA TYR A 27 -19.04 11.32 12.74
C TYR A 27 -18.61 9.88 13.09
N PRO A 28 -19.53 8.98 13.48
CA PRO A 28 -19.22 7.64 13.97
C PRO A 28 -18.62 6.68 12.91
N ASN A 29 -18.72 7.05 11.63
CA ASN A 29 -18.16 6.24 10.52
C ASN A 29 -16.65 6.46 10.33
N VAL A 30 -15.92 6.84 11.38
CA VAL A 30 -14.47 6.98 11.37
C VAL A 30 -13.81 5.64 11.64
N GLN A 31 -12.90 5.22 10.75
CA GLN A 31 -11.98 4.10 10.96
C GLN A 31 -10.72 4.57 11.69
N SER A 32 -10.14 5.65 11.22
CA SER A 32 -8.95 6.25 11.81
C SER A 32 -8.94 7.75 11.55
N ILE A 33 -8.29 8.49 12.43
CA ILE A 33 -8.15 9.94 12.34
C ILE A 33 -6.75 10.34 12.79
N VAL A 34 -6.22 11.39 12.18
CA VAL A 34 -5.03 12.09 12.64
C VAL A 34 -5.25 13.59 12.47
N ALA A 35 -4.83 14.36 13.46
CA ALA A 35 -4.85 15.83 13.41
C ALA A 35 -3.44 16.37 13.71
N PHE A 36 -3.03 17.41 12.98
CA PHE A 36 -1.74 18.07 13.17
C PHE A 36 -1.82 19.55 12.79
N GLY A 37 -0.85 20.35 13.28
CA GLY A 37 -0.78 21.76 12.94
C GLY A 37 -0.47 21.98 11.46
N GLY A 38 -1.07 22.99 10.85
CA GLY A 38 -0.83 23.29 9.45
C GLY A 38 0.62 23.71 9.14
N GLU A 39 1.39 24.10 10.14
CA GLU A 39 2.84 24.33 10.03
C GLU A 39 3.65 23.05 9.71
N GLU A 40 3.09 21.89 10.02
CA GLU A 40 3.69 20.57 9.74
C GLU A 40 3.28 20.04 8.34
N ALA A 41 2.41 20.75 7.60
CA ALA A 41 1.98 20.36 6.27
C ALA A 41 3.02 20.75 5.20
N ASP A 42 2.97 20.09 4.05
CA ASP A 42 3.77 20.45 2.88
C ASP A 42 2.84 20.81 1.69
N PRO A 43 2.77 22.08 1.24
CA PRO A 43 3.39 23.26 1.84
C PRO A 43 2.77 23.67 3.18
N PRO A 44 3.52 24.37 4.08
CA PRO A 44 3.00 24.79 5.38
C PRO A 44 1.80 25.73 5.28
N GLU A 45 0.75 25.46 6.06
CA GLU A 45 -0.48 26.26 6.16
C GLU A 45 -0.67 26.81 7.57
N TYR A 46 -0.10 27.97 7.87
CA TYR A 46 -0.17 28.56 9.21
C TYR A 46 -1.61 28.99 9.59
N GLY A 47 -1.93 28.88 10.89
CA GLY A 47 -3.24 29.21 11.42
C GLY A 47 -4.32 28.15 11.18
N LYS A 48 -3.94 27.01 10.63
CA LYS A 48 -4.87 25.90 10.40
C LYS A 48 -4.50 24.67 11.22
N VAL A 49 -5.49 23.83 11.51
CA VAL A 49 -5.30 22.45 11.95
C VAL A 49 -5.77 21.56 10.81
N ILE A 50 -4.87 20.71 10.34
CA ILE A 50 -5.16 19.70 9.33
C ILE A 50 -5.76 18.47 10.02
N VAL A 51 -6.91 18.04 9.55
CA VAL A 51 -7.59 16.85 10.03
C VAL A 51 -7.76 15.87 8.88
N VAL A 52 -7.17 14.70 9.01
CA VAL A 52 -7.26 13.62 8.01
C VAL A 52 -8.13 12.52 8.58
N ILE A 53 -9.19 12.15 7.85
CA ILE A 53 -10.19 11.17 8.32
C ILE A 53 -10.25 10.03 7.30
N LYS A 54 -10.03 8.80 7.76
CA LYS A 54 -10.32 7.58 7.01
C LYS A 54 -11.66 7.03 7.45
N PRO A 55 -12.69 7.03 6.59
CA PRO A 55 -13.97 6.39 6.89
C PRO A 55 -13.86 4.86 6.83
N LYS A 56 -14.77 4.14 7.51
CA LYS A 56 -14.75 2.67 7.60
C LYS A 56 -14.95 1.98 6.26
N ASN A 57 -15.83 2.50 5.42
CA ASN A 57 -16.29 1.80 4.21
C ASN A 57 -15.87 2.51 2.90
N ALA A 58 -14.97 3.48 2.97
CA ALA A 58 -14.48 4.21 1.81
C ALA A 58 -13.04 4.69 2.04
N ASP A 59 -12.32 5.00 0.97
CA ASP A 59 -10.96 5.55 1.09
C ASP A 59 -10.94 7.02 1.45
N ARG A 60 -12.02 7.75 1.17
CA ARG A 60 -12.14 9.18 1.43
C ARG A 60 -13.57 9.57 1.74
N LEU A 61 -13.74 10.73 2.39
CA LEU A 61 -15.05 11.36 2.60
C LEU A 61 -15.57 11.95 1.29
N SER A 62 -16.88 11.90 1.10
CA SER A 62 -17.54 12.69 0.07
C SER A 62 -17.45 14.19 0.39
N ILE A 63 -17.64 15.05 -0.60
CA ILE A 63 -17.62 16.52 -0.42
C ILE A 63 -18.65 16.95 0.61
N SER A 64 -19.87 16.40 0.56
CA SER A 64 -20.94 16.71 1.49
C SER A 64 -20.63 16.27 2.93
N GLU A 65 -19.97 15.13 3.11
CA GLU A 65 -19.54 14.68 4.44
C GLU A 65 -18.42 15.56 5.00
N LYS A 66 -17.44 15.96 4.18
CA LYS A 66 -16.38 16.90 4.58
C LYS A 66 -16.98 18.23 5.07
N ASP A 67 -17.92 18.80 4.32
CA ASP A 67 -18.58 20.06 4.67
C ASP A 67 -19.39 19.92 5.96
N ALA A 68 -20.11 18.82 6.13
CA ALA A 68 -20.89 18.55 7.34
C ALA A 68 -20.01 18.40 8.58
N VAL A 69 -18.90 17.66 8.45
CA VAL A 69 -17.93 17.48 9.56
C VAL A 69 -17.21 18.79 9.85
N ALA A 70 -16.74 19.52 8.82
CA ALA A 70 -16.08 20.81 8.99
C ALA A 70 -16.99 21.82 9.70
N LYS A 71 -18.28 21.89 9.32
CA LYS A 71 -19.25 22.77 9.96
C LYS A 71 -19.46 22.45 11.44
N LYS A 72 -19.54 21.16 11.78
CA LYS A 72 -19.66 20.73 13.17
C LYS A 72 -18.39 21.01 13.97
N ILE A 73 -17.21 20.76 13.42
CA ILE A 73 -15.93 20.99 14.10
C ILE A 73 -15.73 22.47 14.41
N ARG A 74 -16.14 23.38 13.53
CA ARG A 74 -16.03 24.83 13.75
C ARG A 74 -16.74 25.29 15.04
N SER A 75 -17.81 24.62 15.48
CA SER A 75 -18.47 24.95 16.74
C SER A 75 -17.67 24.57 18.00
N TYR A 76 -16.64 23.75 17.85
CA TYR A 76 -15.72 23.33 18.92
C TYR A 76 -14.33 23.99 18.82
N SER A 77 -14.05 24.71 17.72
CA SER A 77 -12.76 25.38 17.57
C SER A 77 -12.68 26.66 18.37
N VAL A 78 -11.57 26.85 19.06
CA VAL A 78 -11.28 28.06 19.84
C VAL A 78 -10.69 29.12 18.92
N GLY A 79 -11.42 30.15 18.66
CA GLY A 79 -11.10 31.51 18.21
C GLY A 79 -10.31 31.63 16.89
N ALA A 80 -9.07 31.33 16.76
CA ALA A 80 -8.21 31.76 15.65
C ALA A 80 -7.70 30.60 14.75
N VAL A 81 -8.13 29.35 15.00
CA VAL A 81 -7.62 28.18 14.28
C VAL A 81 -8.72 27.60 13.39
N GLU A 82 -8.46 27.54 12.08
CA GLU A 82 -9.39 26.97 11.11
C GLU A 82 -9.10 25.48 10.87
N PRO A 83 -10.07 24.58 11.15
CA PRO A 83 -9.91 23.17 10.82
C PRO A 83 -10.08 22.94 9.31
N LYS A 84 -9.09 22.29 8.68
CA LYS A 84 -9.10 21.87 7.27
C LYS A 84 -9.15 20.34 7.20
N ILE A 85 -10.20 19.80 6.57
CA ILE A 85 -10.31 18.35 6.35
C ILE A 85 -9.61 18.00 5.04
N MET A 86 -8.66 17.06 5.12
CA MET A 86 -7.95 16.52 3.97
C MET A 86 -8.29 15.06 3.75
N ASP A 87 -8.15 14.61 2.51
CA ASP A 87 -8.27 13.19 2.16
C ASP A 87 -7.05 12.41 2.67
N PRO A 88 -7.26 11.17 3.15
CA PRO A 88 -6.16 10.32 3.56
C PRO A 88 -5.34 9.87 2.34
N SER A 89 -4.02 9.87 2.50
CA SER A 89 -3.15 9.11 1.63
C SER A 89 -3.18 7.65 2.09
N VAL A 90 -3.66 6.73 1.25
CA VAL A 90 -3.70 5.30 1.60
C VAL A 90 -2.52 4.58 0.96
N LEU A 91 -1.78 3.82 1.76
CA LEU A 91 -0.72 2.92 1.32
C LEU A 91 -1.20 1.48 1.52
N TYR A 92 -1.42 0.79 0.42
CA TYR A 92 -1.78 -0.63 0.40
C TYR A 92 -0.53 -1.49 0.40
N ILE A 93 -0.54 -2.53 1.20
CA ILE A 93 0.47 -3.59 1.18
C ILE A 93 -0.13 -4.79 0.46
N ASP A 94 0.28 -5.00 -0.77
CA ASP A 94 -0.12 -6.14 -1.57
C ASP A 94 0.82 -7.32 -1.31
N LEU A 95 0.24 -8.49 -1.13
CA LEU A 95 0.96 -9.71 -0.75
C LEU A 95 0.75 -10.80 -1.80
N VAL A 96 1.85 -11.42 -2.20
CA VAL A 96 1.84 -12.70 -2.91
C VAL A 96 2.54 -13.71 -2.03
N THR A 97 1.78 -14.61 -1.40
CA THR A 97 2.33 -15.60 -0.47
C THR A 97 2.30 -17.00 -1.07
N TYR A 98 3.38 -17.72 -0.89
CA TYR A 98 3.54 -19.14 -1.18
C TYR A 98 3.64 -19.85 0.16
N VAL A 99 2.67 -20.70 0.46
CA VAL A 99 2.55 -21.39 1.73
C VAL A 99 2.75 -22.87 1.49
N TYR A 100 3.73 -23.44 2.16
CA TYR A 100 4.07 -24.85 2.08
C TYR A 100 3.42 -25.58 3.27
N PHE A 101 2.79 -26.72 3.01
CA PHE A 101 2.15 -27.50 4.05
C PHE A 101 2.42 -29.01 3.89
N ASN A 102 2.37 -29.74 5.00
CA ASN A 102 2.54 -31.19 5.00
C ASN A 102 1.17 -31.90 4.89
N PRO A 103 0.83 -32.50 3.73
CA PRO A 103 -0.46 -33.14 3.53
C PRO A 103 -0.68 -34.38 4.43
N ASN A 104 0.39 -34.95 5.00
CA ASN A 104 0.29 -36.10 5.90
C ASN A 104 -0.18 -35.74 7.33
N THR A 105 -0.12 -34.46 7.71
CA THR A 105 -0.46 -33.96 9.04
C THR A 105 -1.85 -33.34 9.13
N THR A 106 -2.53 -33.16 8.00
CA THR A 106 -3.87 -32.59 7.93
C THR A 106 -4.78 -33.35 7.01
N ARG A 107 -6.09 -33.25 7.26
CA ARG A 107 -7.13 -33.73 6.32
C ARG A 107 -7.70 -32.59 5.44
N ARG A 108 -7.21 -31.39 5.61
CA ARG A 108 -7.68 -30.22 4.87
C ARG A 108 -7.09 -30.21 3.48
N SER A 109 -7.90 -29.79 2.52
CA SER A 109 -7.46 -29.54 1.15
C SER A 109 -6.66 -28.23 1.07
N GLN A 110 -5.88 -28.06 -0.01
CA GLN A 110 -5.17 -26.81 -0.31
C GLN A 110 -6.12 -25.60 -0.33
N GLU A 111 -7.34 -25.77 -0.86
CA GLU A 111 -8.31 -24.66 -0.92
C GLU A 111 -8.85 -24.30 0.48
N GLU A 112 -9.06 -25.26 1.37
CA GLU A 112 -9.45 -24.98 2.75
C GLU A 112 -8.35 -24.25 3.51
N ILE A 113 -7.08 -24.64 3.34
CA ILE A 113 -5.93 -23.95 3.94
C ILE A 113 -5.84 -22.52 3.38
N LYS A 114 -6.00 -22.35 2.07
CA LYS A 114 -6.03 -21.05 1.42
C LYS A 114 -7.10 -20.13 2.02
N GLN A 115 -8.31 -20.64 2.24
CA GLN A 115 -9.40 -19.87 2.85
C GLN A 115 -9.11 -19.49 4.32
N ILE A 116 -8.43 -20.35 5.06
CA ILE A 116 -7.99 -20.04 6.43
C ILE A 116 -7.00 -18.87 6.41
N ILE A 117 -6.03 -18.89 5.49
CA ILE A 117 -5.03 -17.84 5.36
C ILE A 117 -5.70 -16.51 4.98
N TYR A 118 -6.64 -16.50 4.02
CA TYR A 118 -7.40 -15.31 3.67
C TYR A 118 -8.10 -14.70 4.88
N ARG A 119 -8.86 -15.49 5.64
CA ARG A 119 -9.55 -15.04 6.87
C ARG A 119 -8.60 -14.54 7.94
N THR A 120 -7.46 -15.20 8.10
CA THR A 120 -6.43 -14.81 9.05
C THR A 120 -5.86 -13.43 8.68
N LEU A 121 -5.53 -13.19 7.41
CA LEU A 121 -5.03 -11.92 6.92
C LEU A 121 -6.08 -10.80 6.97
N GLU A 122 -7.35 -11.10 6.70
CA GLU A 122 -8.46 -10.16 6.91
C GLU A 122 -8.57 -9.75 8.38
N THR A 123 -8.43 -10.70 9.31
CA THR A 123 -8.44 -10.42 10.76
C THR A 123 -7.26 -9.54 11.17
N VAL A 124 -6.06 -9.81 10.64
CA VAL A 124 -4.88 -8.97 10.86
C VAL A 124 -5.11 -7.57 10.33
N ASN A 125 -5.67 -7.46 9.13
CA ASN A 125 -5.99 -6.16 8.52
C ASN A 125 -7.02 -5.37 9.35
N ALA A 126 -7.96 -6.03 10.01
CA ALA A 126 -8.94 -5.38 10.87
C ALA A 126 -8.35 -4.96 12.25
N SER A 127 -7.11 -5.35 12.57
CA SER A 127 -6.51 -5.05 13.87
C SER A 127 -6.13 -3.58 14.00
N ALA A 128 -6.29 -3.03 15.22
CA ALA A 128 -5.95 -1.64 15.52
C ALA A 128 -4.44 -1.33 15.47
N GLU A 129 -3.57 -2.35 15.46
CA GLU A 129 -2.13 -2.16 15.35
C GLU A 129 -1.70 -1.80 13.94
N PHE A 130 -2.36 -2.38 12.95
CA PHE A 130 -1.99 -2.28 11.56
C PHE A 130 -2.79 -1.22 10.81
N ASN A 131 -4.10 -1.29 10.84
CA ASN A 131 -5.03 -0.51 10.04
C ASN A 131 -5.26 0.90 10.62
N LYS A 132 -4.24 1.75 10.54
CA LYS A 132 -4.24 3.12 11.10
C LYS A 132 -3.27 4.06 10.39
N PHE A 133 -3.41 5.35 10.69
CA PHE A 133 -2.42 6.36 10.33
C PHE A 133 -1.10 6.13 11.08
N GLY A 134 0.03 6.33 10.40
CA GLY A 134 1.35 6.07 10.96
C GLY A 134 1.57 4.59 11.34
N GLY A 135 0.84 3.68 10.69
CA GLY A 135 0.95 2.24 10.92
C GLY A 135 2.33 1.68 10.57
N LYS A 136 2.65 0.50 11.12
CA LYS A 136 3.92 -0.19 10.85
C LYS A 136 3.62 -1.61 10.43
N PHE A 137 4.09 -1.97 9.25
CA PHE A 137 4.07 -3.34 8.77
C PHE A 137 5.40 -4.02 9.11
N LYS A 138 5.34 -5.17 9.77
CA LYS A 138 6.49 -5.98 10.13
C LYS A 138 6.39 -7.35 9.46
N TYR A 139 7.28 -7.59 8.50
CA TYR A 139 7.30 -8.81 7.69
C TYR A 139 7.36 -10.09 8.52
N SER A 140 8.26 -10.13 9.51
CA SER A 140 8.42 -11.31 10.38
C SER A 140 7.19 -11.62 11.22
N LYS A 141 6.45 -10.58 11.67
CA LYS A 141 5.19 -10.79 12.40
C LYS A 141 4.11 -11.38 11.49
N LEU A 142 4.01 -10.88 10.25
CA LEU A 142 3.06 -11.42 9.27
C LEU A 142 3.40 -12.87 8.93
N GLY A 143 4.68 -13.17 8.65
CA GLY A 143 5.14 -14.54 8.38
C GLY A 143 4.73 -15.51 9.49
N LYS A 144 4.97 -15.11 10.74
CA LYS A 144 4.54 -15.90 11.89
C LYS A 144 3.01 -16.12 11.95
N VAL A 145 2.21 -15.08 11.67
CA VAL A 145 0.74 -15.20 11.67
C VAL A 145 0.26 -16.17 10.58
N ILE A 146 0.94 -16.21 9.43
CA ILE A 146 0.63 -17.18 8.36
C ILE A 146 1.02 -18.58 8.79
N ASP A 147 2.21 -18.77 9.38
CA ASP A 147 2.67 -20.08 9.85
C ASP A 147 1.77 -20.64 10.97
N ASP A 148 1.32 -19.78 11.87
CA ASP A 148 0.45 -20.14 13.00
C ASP A 148 -1.04 -20.36 12.57
N ALA A 149 -1.42 -20.03 11.32
CA ALA A 149 -2.81 -20.10 10.86
C ALA A 149 -3.35 -21.54 10.80
N GLU A 150 -2.49 -22.51 10.49
CA GLU A 150 -2.83 -23.94 10.44
C GLU A 150 -1.59 -24.77 10.84
N PRO A 151 -1.71 -25.72 11.79
CA PRO A 151 -0.57 -26.53 12.24
C PRO A 151 0.14 -27.35 11.16
N ALA A 152 -0.51 -27.61 10.04
CA ALA A 152 0.08 -28.33 8.91
C ALA A 152 1.02 -27.44 8.06
N ILE A 153 0.98 -26.12 8.21
CA ILE A 153 1.88 -25.22 7.50
C ILE A 153 3.29 -25.39 8.05
N THR A 154 4.23 -25.63 7.15
CA THR A 154 5.65 -25.85 7.47
C THR A 154 6.49 -24.59 7.26
N SER A 155 6.12 -23.79 6.27
CA SER A 155 6.81 -22.51 5.97
C SER A 155 5.99 -21.64 5.03
N ASN A 156 6.34 -20.35 4.97
CA ASN A 156 5.82 -19.44 3.96
C ASN A 156 6.91 -18.56 3.35
N ILE A 157 6.71 -18.18 2.08
CA ILE A 157 7.52 -17.18 1.38
C ILE A 157 6.55 -16.13 0.85
N THR A 158 6.63 -14.93 1.40
CA THR A 158 5.72 -13.83 1.05
C THR A 158 6.47 -12.71 0.34
N LYS A 159 6.01 -12.35 -0.85
CA LYS A 159 6.48 -11.16 -1.57
C LYS A 159 5.58 -9.98 -1.20
N VAL A 160 6.22 -8.84 -0.96
CA VAL A 160 5.54 -7.61 -0.51
C VAL A 160 5.69 -6.55 -1.60
N LYS A 161 4.58 -5.89 -1.94
CA LYS A 161 4.56 -4.69 -2.78
C LYS A 161 3.82 -3.57 -2.06
N MET A 162 4.26 -2.35 -2.28
CA MET A 162 3.56 -1.14 -1.86
C MET A 162 2.72 -0.63 -3.03
N ARG A 163 1.44 -0.36 -2.80
CA ARG A 163 0.54 0.16 -3.84
C ARG A 163 -0.13 1.45 -3.41
N LYS A 164 -0.23 2.39 -4.34
CA LYS A 164 -1.06 3.59 -4.22
C LYS A 164 -2.08 3.65 -5.34
N ASN A 165 -3.31 3.96 -4.95
CA ASN A 165 -4.43 4.17 -5.85
C ASN A 165 -4.55 5.66 -6.17
N VAL A 166 -4.34 6.04 -7.42
CA VAL A 166 -4.37 7.43 -7.87
C VAL A 166 -5.60 7.65 -8.74
N PRO A 167 -6.60 8.44 -8.28
CA PRO A 167 -7.74 8.81 -9.10
C PRO A 167 -7.29 9.76 -10.21
N ILE A 168 -7.76 9.53 -11.43
CA ILE A 168 -7.35 10.25 -12.62
C ILE A 168 -8.52 11.02 -13.21
N SER A 169 -8.23 12.21 -13.72
CA SER A 169 -9.15 12.95 -14.59
C SER A 169 -8.91 12.52 -16.03
N LEU A 170 -9.90 11.87 -16.65
CA LEU A 170 -9.79 11.40 -18.02
C LEU A 170 -9.74 12.58 -19.02
N ASN A 171 -9.04 12.35 -20.13
CA ASN A 171 -8.90 13.29 -21.25
C ASN A 171 -8.28 14.63 -20.88
N GLN A 172 -7.55 14.68 -19.77
CA GLN A 172 -6.82 15.85 -19.32
C GLN A 172 -5.34 15.51 -19.15
N ARG A 173 -4.48 16.50 -19.37
CA ARG A 173 -3.04 16.38 -19.16
C ARG A 173 -2.69 16.71 -17.72
N PHE A 174 -2.08 15.77 -17.03
CA PHE A 174 -1.66 15.93 -15.64
C PHE A 174 -0.23 15.45 -15.42
N ASN A 175 0.42 16.13 -14.48
CA ASN A 175 1.62 15.65 -13.82
C ASN A 175 1.23 15.06 -12.46
N TYR A 176 1.72 13.88 -12.15
CA TYR A 176 1.44 13.22 -10.89
C TYR A 176 2.73 13.04 -10.10
N LYS A 177 2.70 13.43 -8.83
CA LYS A 177 3.76 13.11 -7.87
C LYS A 177 3.19 12.13 -6.83
N ILE A 178 3.78 10.94 -6.75
CA ILE A 178 3.31 9.84 -5.90
C ILE A 178 4.44 9.52 -4.92
N CYS A 179 4.19 9.73 -3.63
CA CYS A 179 5.17 9.46 -2.57
C CYS A 179 4.76 8.22 -1.79
N PHE A 180 5.61 7.19 -1.76
CA PHE A 180 5.40 5.96 -0.99
C PHE A 180 5.93 6.08 0.45
N GLY A 181 6.79 7.08 0.74
CA GLY A 181 7.35 7.31 2.07
C GLY A 181 8.30 6.22 2.56
N ASN A 182 8.65 5.28 1.70
CA ASN A 182 9.62 4.20 1.98
C ASN A 182 10.51 4.03 0.76
N ARG A 183 11.75 3.61 0.97
CA ARG A 183 12.68 3.33 -0.11
C ARG A 183 12.15 2.24 -1.02
N ILE A 184 12.35 2.42 -2.32
CA ILE A 184 11.98 1.48 -3.37
C ILE A 184 13.23 0.68 -3.76
N ASN A 185 13.07 -0.59 -4.02
CA ASN A 185 14.15 -1.46 -4.47
C ASN A 185 14.58 -1.03 -5.89
N ALA A 186 15.83 -0.61 -6.03
CA ALA A 186 16.43 -0.31 -7.33
C ALA A 186 17.12 -1.57 -7.86
N GLN A 187 16.55 -2.18 -8.88
CA GLN A 187 17.12 -3.38 -9.48
C GLN A 187 17.30 -3.17 -10.99
N LEU A 188 18.54 -3.29 -11.44
CA LEU A 188 18.86 -3.19 -12.87
C LEU A 188 18.13 -4.30 -13.65
N ASP A 189 17.61 -3.97 -14.82
CA ASP A 189 16.93 -4.89 -15.74
C ASP A 189 15.66 -5.58 -15.22
N THR A 190 15.26 -5.31 -13.97
CA THR A 190 14.01 -5.81 -13.41
C THR A 190 13.15 -4.64 -12.94
N PRO A 191 12.08 -4.28 -13.64
CA PRO A 191 11.21 -3.19 -13.22
C PRO A 191 10.61 -3.44 -11.84
N THR A 192 10.70 -2.45 -10.98
CA THR A 192 10.13 -2.47 -9.63
C THR A 192 8.80 -1.73 -9.56
N LEU A 193 8.60 -0.76 -10.46
CA LEU A 193 7.34 -0.05 -10.65
C LEU A 193 6.48 -0.79 -11.68
N GLU A 194 5.22 -0.98 -11.34
CA GLU A 194 4.18 -1.52 -12.22
C GLU A 194 2.89 -0.73 -12.08
N THR A 195 2.13 -0.62 -13.17
CA THR A 195 0.77 -0.04 -13.15
C THR A 195 -0.24 -1.01 -13.73
N ASN A 196 -1.52 -0.83 -13.39
CA ASN A 196 -2.60 -1.43 -14.16
C ASN A 196 -2.68 -0.79 -15.55
N GLY A 197 -3.43 -1.44 -16.47
CA GLY A 197 -3.54 -1.00 -17.85
C GLY A 197 -4.41 0.24 -18.02
N PHE A 198 -4.05 1.10 -18.99
CA PHE A 198 -4.82 2.26 -19.39
C PHE A 198 -4.76 2.48 -20.90
N LYS A 199 -5.70 3.27 -21.45
CA LYS A 199 -5.73 3.65 -22.85
C LYS A 199 -5.40 5.12 -23.03
N ARG A 200 -4.89 5.48 -24.20
CA ARG A 200 -4.52 6.82 -24.63
C ARG A 200 -5.22 7.18 -25.95
N ALA A 201 -5.46 8.47 -26.16
CA ALA A 201 -6.14 8.97 -27.35
C ALA A 201 -5.37 8.66 -28.65
N ASP A 202 -4.04 8.70 -28.61
CA ASP A 202 -3.14 8.45 -29.73
C ASP A 202 -2.82 6.96 -29.98
N GLY A 203 -3.30 6.07 -29.11
CA GLY A 203 -2.96 4.64 -29.11
C GLY A 203 -4.02 3.71 -29.72
N GLY A 204 -5.16 4.24 -30.19
CA GLY A 204 -6.28 3.41 -30.61
C GLY A 204 -6.82 2.57 -29.45
N ASN A 205 -7.03 1.26 -29.70
CA ASN A 205 -7.52 0.35 -28.65
C ASN A 205 -6.42 -0.38 -27.86
N ARG A 206 -5.17 0.11 -27.92
CA ARG A 206 -4.03 -0.49 -27.19
C ARG A 206 -4.11 -0.18 -25.70
N VAL A 207 -3.72 -1.17 -24.90
CA VAL A 207 -3.55 -1.01 -23.45
C VAL A 207 -2.09 -0.74 -23.17
N TYR A 208 -1.84 0.35 -22.45
CA TYR A 208 -0.51 0.81 -22.07
C TYR A 208 -0.27 0.59 -20.58
N TYR A 209 0.99 0.50 -20.22
CA TYR A 209 1.50 0.31 -18.85
C TYR A 209 2.72 1.19 -18.63
N LEU A 210 2.98 1.54 -17.39
CA LEU A 210 4.23 2.18 -16.98
C LEU A 210 5.09 1.20 -16.18
N ASN A 211 6.39 1.28 -16.40
CA ASN A 211 7.40 0.64 -15.57
C ASN A 211 8.65 1.54 -15.50
N ASP A 212 9.60 1.18 -14.63
CA ASP A 212 10.90 1.82 -14.54
C ASP A 212 11.99 1.04 -15.30
N ASP A 213 13.16 1.65 -15.45
CA ASP A 213 14.34 1.06 -16.09
C ASP A 213 15.40 0.57 -15.08
N GLY A 214 15.15 0.75 -13.77
CA GLY A 214 16.12 0.49 -12.71
C GLY A 214 17.16 1.59 -12.53
N LEU A 215 17.14 2.65 -13.37
CA LEU A 215 18.10 3.76 -13.38
C LEU A 215 17.46 5.11 -13.03
N GLY A 216 16.15 5.13 -12.75
CA GLY A 216 15.44 6.35 -12.38
C GLY A 216 14.49 6.89 -13.45
N THR A 217 14.37 6.24 -14.62
CA THR A 217 13.52 6.69 -15.71
C THR A 217 12.25 5.84 -15.80
N ILE A 218 11.11 6.50 -15.99
CA ILE A 218 9.83 5.80 -16.23
C ILE A 218 9.62 5.63 -17.73
N ARG A 219 9.23 4.41 -18.10
CA ARG A 219 8.99 4.00 -19.47
C ARG A 219 7.53 3.65 -19.68
N LEU A 220 6.99 4.05 -20.84
CA LEU A 220 5.68 3.64 -21.29
C LEU A 220 5.81 2.47 -22.26
N TYR A 221 5.00 1.44 -22.10
CA TYR A 221 5.00 0.29 -23.00
C TYR A 221 3.59 -0.28 -23.20
N TYR A 222 3.44 -1.09 -24.23
CA TYR A 222 2.30 -1.98 -24.43
C TYR A 222 2.81 -3.38 -24.70
N VAL A 223 1.93 -4.38 -24.52
CA VAL A 223 2.23 -5.78 -24.79
C VAL A 223 1.67 -6.14 -26.16
N THR A 224 2.51 -6.69 -27.02
CA THR A 224 2.15 -7.18 -28.35
C THR A 224 1.46 -8.54 -28.25
N THR A 225 0.89 -9.02 -29.36
CA THR A 225 0.15 -10.30 -29.42
C THR A 225 1.03 -11.52 -29.14
N ASP A 226 2.35 -11.39 -29.35
CA ASP A 226 3.36 -12.42 -29.02
C ASP A 226 3.86 -12.35 -27.56
N GLY A 227 3.32 -11.42 -26.75
CA GLY A 227 3.69 -11.25 -25.35
C GLY A 227 4.92 -10.36 -25.11
N SER A 228 5.55 -9.82 -26.16
CA SER A 228 6.70 -8.96 -26.00
C SER A 228 6.30 -7.52 -25.60
N LYS A 229 7.17 -6.85 -24.81
CA LYS A 229 6.97 -5.45 -24.40
C LYS A 229 7.52 -4.52 -25.48
N GLN A 230 6.68 -3.64 -25.99
CA GLN A 230 7.07 -2.59 -26.93
C GLN A 230 7.07 -1.23 -26.24
N TYR A 231 8.24 -0.64 -26.09
CA TYR A 231 8.43 0.65 -25.41
C TYR A 231 8.16 1.83 -26.36
N ILE A 232 7.51 2.86 -25.81
CA ILE A 232 7.23 4.11 -26.51
C ILE A 232 8.23 5.16 -26.03
N GLY A 233 8.93 5.78 -26.95
CA GLY A 233 9.87 6.87 -26.65
C GLY A 233 9.15 8.08 -26.04
N GLY A 234 9.85 8.80 -25.17
CA GLY A 234 9.34 10.01 -24.51
C GLY A 234 9.84 10.12 -23.07
N ASN A 235 9.68 11.31 -22.48
CA ASN A 235 9.95 11.56 -21.07
C ASN A 235 8.65 11.36 -20.27
N TRP A 236 8.40 10.14 -19.81
CA TRP A 236 7.17 9.77 -19.11
C TRP A 236 7.22 10.04 -17.61
N GLY A 237 8.42 10.27 -17.07
CA GLY A 237 8.60 10.57 -15.67
C GLY A 237 9.91 10.02 -15.09
N THR A 238 10.04 10.17 -13.78
CA THR A 238 11.22 9.73 -13.02
C THR A 238 10.79 9.01 -11.74
N ILE A 239 11.65 8.14 -11.25
CA ILE A 239 11.52 7.48 -9.95
C ILE A 239 12.77 7.76 -9.11
N ASP A 240 12.56 8.26 -7.89
CA ASP A 240 13.60 8.36 -6.86
C ASP A 240 13.45 7.19 -5.90
N TYR A 241 14.31 6.20 -6.02
CA TYR A 241 14.28 4.99 -5.21
C TYR A 241 14.57 5.27 -3.74
N THR A 242 15.42 6.27 -3.46
CA THR A 242 15.83 6.61 -2.08
C THR A 242 14.74 7.34 -1.34
N MET A 243 14.10 8.32 -2.00
CA MET A 243 12.99 9.08 -1.42
C MET A 243 11.66 8.31 -1.51
N GLY A 244 11.59 7.28 -2.36
CA GLY A 244 10.34 6.55 -2.60
C GLY A 244 9.31 7.39 -3.34
N GLU A 245 9.76 8.20 -4.30
CA GLU A 245 8.93 9.13 -5.06
C GLU A 245 8.88 8.76 -6.54
N VAL A 246 7.68 8.83 -7.11
CA VAL A 246 7.41 8.60 -8.53
C VAL A 246 6.78 9.86 -9.10
N THR A 247 7.39 10.43 -10.12
CA THR A 247 6.86 11.59 -10.85
C THR A 247 6.48 11.16 -12.25
N ILE A 248 5.24 11.39 -12.65
CA ILE A 248 4.72 11.13 -14.00
C ILE A 248 4.50 12.45 -14.71
N ASN A 249 5.00 12.57 -15.93
CA ASN A 249 4.92 13.76 -16.74
C ASN A 249 3.89 13.62 -17.86
N ASP A 250 3.11 14.67 -18.08
CA ASP A 250 2.30 14.89 -19.28
C ASP A 250 1.43 13.72 -19.75
N LEU A 251 0.95 12.90 -18.84
CA LEU A 251 0.14 11.71 -19.16
C LEU A 251 -1.31 12.11 -19.43
N VAL A 252 -1.82 11.76 -20.61
CA VAL A 252 -3.24 11.88 -20.99
C VAL A 252 -3.85 10.50 -21.12
N ILE A 253 -4.82 10.19 -20.26
CA ILE A 253 -5.49 8.90 -20.19
C ILE A 253 -6.94 9.07 -20.61
N THR A 254 -7.41 8.19 -21.49
CA THR A 254 -8.80 8.19 -21.97
C THR A 254 -9.67 7.18 -21.24
N GLU A 255 -9.07 6.09 -20.75
CA GLU A 255 -9.77 5.00 -20.05
C GLU A 255 -8.77 4.26 -19.17
N VAL A 256 -9.18 3.83 -17.97
CA VAL A 256 -8.44 2.90 -17.15
C VAL A 256 -9.05 1.52 -17.28
N VAL A 257 -8.22 0.54 -17.65
CA VAL A 257 -8.67 -0.84 -17.84
C VAL A 257 -8.90 -1.49 -16.48
N SER A 258 -10.02 -2.20 -16.33
CA SER A 258 -10.38 -2.92 -15.10
C SER A 258 -10.61 -2.03 -13.85
N SER A 259 -10.91 -0.74 -14.05
CA SER A 259 -11.28 0.17 -12.97
C SER A 259 -12.58 0.90 -13.32
N THR A 260 -13.57 0.80 -12.45
CA THR A 260 -14.84 1.56 -12.58
C THR A 260 -14.72 3.01 -12.16
N ASP A 261 -13.71 3.31 -11.31
CA ASP A 261 -13.54 4.61 -10.65
C ASP A 261 -12.41 5.45 -11.25
N ASN A 262 -11.92 5.11 -12.43
CA ASN A 262 -10.80 5.77 -13.09
C ASN A 262 -9.54 5.86 -12.19
N ILE A 263 -9.21 4.76 -11.51
CA ILE A 263 -8.07 4.67 -10.59
C ILE A 263 -6.91 3.97 -11.28
N ILE A 264 -5.76 4.63 -11.39
CA ILE A 264 -4.49 3.94 -11.70
C ILE A 264 -3.85 3.48 -10.41
N GLN A 265 -3.47 2.21 -10.40
CA GLN A 265 -2.72 1.59 -9.33
C GLN A 265 -1.23 1.67 -9.68
N PHE A 266 -0.46 2.30 -8.80
CA PHE A 266 0.99 2.31 -8.86
C PHE A 266 1.52 1.36 -7.81
N SER A 267 2.16 0.27 -8.23
CA SER A 267 2.74 -0.75 -7.35
C SER A 267 4.25 -0.74 -7.47
N VAL A 268 4.96 -0.74 -6.33
CA VAL A 268 6.41 -0.76 -6.27
C VAL A 268 6.89 -1.82 -5.29
N THR A 269 8.05 -2.40 -5.56
CA THR A 269 8.73 -3.31 -4.62
C THR A 269 9.53 -2.49 -3.62
N PRO A 270 9.31 -2.60 -2.29
CA PRO A 270 10.09 -1.90 -1.30
C PRO A 270 11.53 -2.45 -1.22
N GLU A 271 12.50 -1.61 -0.80
CA GLU A 271 13.87 -2.06 -0.50
C GLU A 271 13.89 -2.94 0.75
N SER A 272 13.08 -2.60 1.75
CA SER A 272 12.86 -3.39 2.97
C SER A 272 11.44 -3.93 3.01
N ASN A 273 11.27 -5.20 3.36
CA ASN A 273 9.95 -5.77 3.58
C ASN A 273 9.25 -5.22 4.84
N ASP A 274 9.96 -4.54 5.72
CA ASP A 274 9.38 -3.77 6.83
C ASP A 274 9.00 -2.37 6.32
N ILE A 275 7.74 -1.99 6.47
CA ILE A 275 7.20 -0.73 5.94
C ILE A 275 6.66 0.12 7.09
N VAL A 276 6.99 1.41 7.06
CA VAL A 276 6.50 2.40 8.01
C VAL A 276 5.75 3.47 7.23
N SER A 277 4.49 3.70 7.55
CA SER A 277 3.74 4.76 6.91
C SER A 277 4.05 6.12 7.53
N LEU A 278 3.97 7.17 6.71
CA LEU A 278 4.00 8.55 7.19
C LEU A 278 2.80 8.81 8.10
N ARG A 279 2.87 9.88 8.89
CA ARG A 279 1.85 10.23 9.89
C ARG A 279 0.45 10.37 9.28
N GLU A 280 0.34 11.04 8.13
CA GLU A 280 -0.89 11.28 7.37
C GLU A 280 -1.25 10.15 6.40
N THR A 281 -0.41 9.13 6.33
CA THR A 281 -0.63 7.98 5.46
C THR A 281 -1.26 6.83 6.24
N TYR A 282 -2.43 6.40 5.78
CA TYR A 282 -3.14 5.24 6.31
C TYR A 282 -2.60 3.96 5.70
N LEU A 283 -2.13 3.04 6.54
CA LEU A 283 -1.58 1.76 6.12
C LEU A 283 -2.66 0.68 6.17
N THR A 284 -2.78 -0.14 5.13
CA THR A 284 -3.73 -1.26 5.07
C THR A 284 -3.21 -2.39 4.19
N LEU A 285 -3.67 -3.63 4.41
CA LEU A 285 -3.42 -4.72 3.46
C LEU A 285 -4.31 -4.53 2.22
N GLY A 286 -3.75 -4.81 1.05
CA GLY A 286 -4.48 -4.88 -0.21
C GLY A 286 -5.17 -6.23 -0.35
N ILE A 287 -6.25 -6.47 0.41
CA ILE A 287 -6.98 -7.75 0.38
C ILE A 287 -7.56 -8.03 -1.00
N ASP A 288 -7.92 -7.00 -1.74
CA ASP A 288 -8.38 -7.05 -3.14
C ASP A 288 -7.34 -7.64 -4.11
N ASN A 289 -6.05 -7.45 -3.82
CA ASN A 289 -4.92 -7.93 -4.62
C ASN A 289 -4.14 -9.07 -3.93
N LEU A 290 -4.68 -9.63 -2.85
CA LEU A 290 -4.03 -10.72 -2.13
C LEU A 290 -4.01 -12.00 -2.97
N VAL A 291 -2.82 -12.58 -3.14
CA VAL A 291 -2.62 -13.85 -3.83
C VAL A 291 -2.02 -14.87 -2.85
N VAL A 292 -2.73 -15.97 -2.63
CA VAL A 292 -2.30 -17.08 -1.80
C VAL A 292 -2.14 -18.32 -2.65
N ASN A 293 -0.93 -18.87 -2.69
CA ASN A 293 -0.58 -20.12 -3.35
C ASN A 293 -0.23 -21.15 -2.28
N VAL A 294 -1.02 -22.21 -2.19
CA VAL A 294 -0.79 -23.32 -1.24
C VAL A 294 -0.17 -24.47 -1.99
N ILE A 295 0.97 -24.97 -1.49
CA ILE A 295 1.83 -25.94 -2.16
C ILE A 295 2.16 -27.07 -1.18
N ASP A 296 2.14 -28.31 -1.66
CA ASP A 296 2.57 -29.48 -0.88
C ASP A 296 4.08 -29.36 -0.58
N ASP A 297 4.45 -29.49 0.69
CA ASP A 297 5.84 -29.55 1.09
C ASP A 297 6.39 -30.95 0.88
N GLU A 298 7.03 -31.18 -0.26
CA GLU A 298 7.61 -32.46 -0.64
C GLU A 298 8.73 -32.91 0.31
N ILE A 299 9.45 -31.97 0.92
CA ILE A 299 10.53 -32.28 1.87
C ILE A 299 9.94 -32.80 3.18
N SER A 300 8.99 -32.09 3.76
CA SER A 300 8.36 -32.46 5.03
C SER A 300 7.43 -33.68 4.88
N SER A 301 6.85 -33.92 3.71
CA SER A 301 6.03 -35.08 3.41
C SER A 301 6.86 -36.35 3.16
N GLY A 302 8.17 -36.20 2.96
CA GLY A 302 9.07 -37.30 2.64
C GLY A 302 9.01 -37.80 1.20
N SER A 303 8.21 -37.16 0.34
CA SER A 303 8.05 -37.56 -1.05
C SER A 303 9.29 -37.29 -1.92
N ASN A 304 10.18 -36.41 -1.45
CA ASN A 304 11.44 -36.06 -2.14
C ASN A 304 12.69 -36.62 -1.44
N THR A 305 12.54 -37.40 -0.37
CA THR A 305 13.62 -38.12 0.31
C THR A 305 13.77 -39.53 -0.27
N SER A 306 14.17 -39.64 -1.53
CA SER A 306 14.85 -40.84 -1.99
C SER A 306 16.21 -40.85 -1.28
N GLY A 307 16.33 -41.64 -0.23
CA GLY A 307 17.44 -41.65 0.69
C GLY A 307 18.77 -41.80 -0.02
N THR A 308 19.46 -40.71 -0.19
CA THR A 308 20.88 -40.68 -0.47
C THR A 308 21.64 -40.47 0.82
N GLY A 309 21.45 -41.35 1.76
CA GLY A 309 22.44 -41.57 2.80
C GLY A 309 23.73 -42.05 2.06
N VAL A 310 24.84 -41.37 2.35
CA VAL A 310 26.16 -41.93 1.97
C VAL A 310 26.25 -43.28 2.63
N VAL A 311 26.10 -44.37 1.86
CA VAL A 311 26.43 -45.72 2.31
C VAL A 311 27.93 -45.82 2.10
N PRO A 312 28.78 -45.88 3.14
CA PRO A 312 30.20 -46.16 2.96
C PRO A 312 30.29 -47.57 2.47
N GLU A 313 30.70 -47.79 1.23
CA GLU A 313 31.16 -49.10 0.74
C GLU A 313 32.45 -49.44 1.46
N SER A 314 32.39 -50.35 2.43
CA SER A 314 33.60 -50.94 2.95
C SER A 314 34.08 -52.00 1.96
N SER A 315 35.08 -51.63 1.15
CA SER A 315 35.86 -52.61 0.40
C SER A 315 36.81 -53.36 1.35
N TYR A 316 36.34 -54.48 1.88
CA TYR A 316 37.24 -55.48 2.40
C TYR A 316 37.47 -56.52 1.29
N SER A 317 38.65 -56.49 0.67
CA SER A 317 39.25 -57.61 -0.04
C SER A 317 40.22 -58.35 0.87
#